data_9d11ca4d2fdbc9a249c649514346000d
#
_entry.id   9d11ca4d2fdbc9a249c649514346000d
#
_cell.length_a   1.000
_cell.length_b   1.000
_cell.length_c   1.000
_cell.angle_alpha   90.00
_cell.angle_beta   90.00
_cell.angle_gamma   90.00
#
_symmetry.space_group_name_H-M   'P 1'
#
loop_
_entity.id
_entity.type
_entity.pdbx_description
1 polymer ?
#
loop_
_entity_poly.entity_id
_entity_poly.type
_entity_poly.pdbx_seq_one_letter_code
_entity_poly.pdbx_strand_id
1 'polypeptide(L)'
;ALSSAASDVYKRQTLFSYFCSVLRQAFLKAWMRIAPKLVRAHKLTTEINIFFKLSTKTLIMKQLLLTISALLFATAVCAEGYQVNTLSAKQLGMGHVGTGMKLNSESIYFNPAGTAFQTSRFSFSVGITGIKSNATYLSNNDYRGNPQIQAHSDNKISTPLYAYFNYKATKNLAVGLGFYTPYGSSMNWGDNWVGAHLIQSIDLQAYTLQPTISYKFW
;
A
#
# COMPACT_ATOMS: atom_id res chain seq x y z
N ALA A 1 11.50 0.21 27.19
CA ALA A 1 10.60 1.06 26.40
C ALA A 1 10.59 0.70 24.90
N LEU A 2 11.75 0.41 24.29
CA LEU A 2 11.86 0.01 22.87
C LEU A 2 11.33 -1.42 22.60
N SER A 3 11.47 -2.33 23.56
CA SER A 3 10.92 -3.69 23.50
C SER A 3 9.39 -3.70 23.48
N SER A 4 8.75 -2.80 24.22
CA SER A 4 7.31 -2.62 24.24
C SER A 4 6.78 -2.10 22.90
N ALA A 5 7.45 -1.13 22.28
CA ALA A 5 7.03 -0.58 21.00
C ALA A 5 7.13 -1.61 19.84
N ALA A 6 8.19 -2.41 19.81
CA ALA A 6 8.34 -3.49 18.80
C ALA A 6 7.28 -4.58 18.98
N SER A 7 6.95 -4.94 20.24
CA SER A 7 5.85 -5.87 20.54
C SER A 7 4.49 -5.33 20.11
N ASP A 8 4.27 -4.02 20.26
CA ASP A 8 3.01 -3.40 19.85
C ASP A 8 2.85 -3.29 18.33
N VAL A 9 3.94 -3.04 17.60
CA VAL A 9 3.94 -3.06 16.13
C VAL A 9 3.64 -4.47 15.62
N TYR A 10 4.27 -5.50 16.20
CA TYR A 10 4.01 -6.89 15.82
C TYR A 10 2.57 -7.33 16.16
N LYS A 11 2.04 -6.93 17.32
CA LYS A 11 0.63 -7.19 17.68
C LYS A 11 -0.34 -6.49 16.74
N ARG A 12 -0.04 -5.27 16.30
CA ARG A 12 -0.87 -4.55 15.33
C ARG A 12 -0.84 -5.21 13.95
N GLN A 13 0.33 -5.68 13.48
CA GLN A 13 0.45 -6.41 12.22
C GLN A 13 -0.31 -7.73 12.26
N THR A 14 -0.20 -8.51 13.34
CA THR A 14 -0.99 -9.74 13.51
C THR A 14 -2.48 -9.47 13.62
N LEU A 15 -2.90 -8.41 14.32
CA LEU A 15 -4.30 -8.02 14.44
C LEU A 15 -4.88 -7.59 13.08
N PHE A 16 -4.11 -6.84 12.29
CA PHE A 16 -4.50 -6.40 10.95
C PHE A 16 -4.60 -7.57 9.96
N SER A 17 -3.63 -8.48 9.98
CA SER A 17 -3.66 -9.72 9.20
C SER A 17 -4.86 -10.61 9.57
N TYR A 18 -5.17 -10.72 10.86
CA TYR A 18 -6.36 -11.43 11.34
C TYR A 18 -7.65 -10.74 10.87
N PHE A 19 -7.72 -9.42 10.94
CA PHE A 19 -8.88 -8.63 10.50
C PHE A 19 -9.11 -8.77 8.99
N CYS A 20 -8.05 -8.72 8.17
CA CYS A 20 -8.12 -9.00 6.73
C CYS A 20 -8.63 -10.42 6.44
N SER A 21 -8.16 -11.40 7.19
CA SER A 21 -8.61 -12.80 7.07
C SER A 21 -10.10 -12.95 7.39
N VAL A 22 -10.56 -12.30 8.46
CA VAL A 22 -11.99 -12.31 8.88
C VAL A 22 -12.87 -11.61 7.85
N LEU A 23 -12.46 -10.45 7.34
CA LEU A 23 -13.18 -9.74 6.28
C LEU A 23 -13.28 -10.56 5.00
N ARG A 24 -12.19 -11.23 4.60
CA ARG A 24 -12.18 -12.13 3.44
C ARG A 24 -13.16 -13.28 3.62
N GLN A 25 -13.21 -13.91 4.79
CA GLN A 25 -14.15 -15.00 5.08
C GLN A 25 -15.60 -14.51 5.12
N ALA A 26 -15.86 -13.34 5.70
CA ALA A 26 -17.19 -12.74 5.74
C ALA A 26 -17.69 -12.41 4.32
N PHE A 27 -16.83 -11.87 3.48
CA PHE A 27 -17.14 -11.57 2.07
C PHE A 27 -17.44 -12.83 1.27
N LEU A 28 -16.63 -13.89 1.41
CA LEU A 28 -16.87 -15.19 0.76
C LEU A 28 -18.19 -15.82 1.20
N LYS A 29 -18.53 -15.76 2.50
CA LYS A 29 -19.82 -16.26 3.02
C LYS A 29 -21.01 -15.44 2.50
N ALA A 30 -20.90 -14.13 2.43
CA ALA A 30 -21.93 -13.27 1.84
C ALA A 30 -22.12 -13.57 0.34
N TRP A 31 -21.03 -13.73 -0.40
CA TRP A 31 -21.04 -14.07 -1.81
C TRP A 31 -21.71 -15.42 -2.09
N MET A 32 -21.35 -16.47 -1.32
CA MET A 32 -21.97 -17.79 -1.45
C MET A 32 -23.49 -17.80 -1.19
N ARG A 33 -23.99 -16.84 -0.40
CA ARG A 33 -25.44 -16.67 -0.15
C ARG A 33 -26.15 -15.90 -1.27
N ILE A 34 -25.47 -14.99 -1.95
CA ILE A 34 -26.06 -14.09 -2.94
C ILE A 34 -26.00 -14.69 -4.35
N ALA A 35 -24.90 -15.37 -4.71
CA ALA A 35 -24.70 -15.96 -6.02
C ALA A 35 -25.81 -16.93 -6.47
N PRO A 36 -26.30 -17.88 -5.62
CA PRO A 36 -27.36 -18.79 -6.03
C PRO A 36 -28.72 -18.10 -6.21
N LYS A 37 -28.98 -17.00 -5.47
CA LYS A 37 -30.20 -16.20 -5.65
C LYS A 37 -30.20 -15.44 -6.98
N LEU A 38 -29.06 -14.93 -7.42
CA LEU A 38 -28.86 -14.28 -8.73
C LEU A 38 -29.05 -15.27 -9.87
N VAL A 39 -28.51 -16.50 -9.75
CA VAL A 39 -28.68 -17.55 -10.76
C VAL A 39 -30.14 -18.00 -10.85
N ARG A 40 -30.87 -18.07 -9.73
CA ARG A 40 -32.28 -18.44 -9.70
C ARG A 40 -33.17 -17.35 -10.28
N ALA A 41 -32.86 -16.08 -10.06
CA ALA A 41 -33.56 -14.95 -10.71
C ALA A 41 -33.38 -14.97 -12.23
N HIS A 42 -32.22 -15.37 -12.73
CA HIS A 42 -31.95 -15.53 -14.16
C HIS A 42 -32.81 -16.62 -14.80
N LYS A 43 -33.13 -17.71 -14.09
CA LYS A 43 -33.91 -18.83 -14.62
C LYS A 43 -35.39 -18.51 -14.73
N LEU A 44 -35.92 -17.55 -13.96
CA LEU A 44 -37.33 -17.09 -14.04
C LEU A 44 -37.56 -16.07 -15.14
N THR A 45 -36.53 -15.41 -15.65
CA THR A 45 -36.66 -14.36 -16.68
C THR A 45 -36.47 -14.84 -18.11
N THR A 46 -36.23 -16.13 -18.33
CA THR A 46 -36.02 -16.71 -19.67
C THR A 46 -37.31 -16.86 -20.48
N GLU A 47 -38.46 -16.65 -19.90
CA GLU A 47 -39.78 -16.84 -20.57
C GLU A 47 -40.48 -15.55 -21.06
N ILE A 48 -39.93 -14.35 -20.76
CA ILE A 48 -40.60 -13.09 -21.15
C ILE A 48 -39.67 -12.20 -21.97
N ASN A 49 -39.86 -12.25 -23.30
CA ASN A 49 -39.60 -11.23 -24.33
C ASN A 49 -38.16 -10.84 -24.72
N ILE A 50 -37.94 -10.93 -26.03
CA ILE A 50 -36.74 -10.55 -26.81
C ILE A 50 -36.25 -9.10 -26.54
N PHE A 51 -37.14 -8.19 -26.16
CA PHE A 51 -36.81 -6.82 -25.83
C PHE A 51 -36.10 -6.67 -24.48
N PHE A 52 -36.36 -7.56 -23.52
CA PHE A 52 -35.68 -7.61 -22.24
C PHE A 52 -34.27 -8.25 -22.32
N LYS A 53 -34.04 -9.07 -23.35
CA LYS A 53 -32.78 -9.82 -23.53
C LYS A 53 -31.56 -8.94 -23.82
N LEU A 54 -31.75 -7.73 -24.40
CA LEU A 54 -30.66 -6.79 -24.66
C LEU A 54 -30.29 -6.00 -23.38
N SER A 55 -31.29 -5.64 -22.59
CA SER A 55 -31.10 -4.90 -21.33
C SER A 55 -30.47 -5.78 -20.22
N THR A 56 -30.86 -7.05 -20.16
CA THR A 56 -30.30 -8.00 -19.16
C THR A 56 -28.85 -8.39 -19.46
N LYS A 57 -28.44 -8.52 -20.73
CA LYS A 57 -27.05 -8.78 -21.10
C LYS A 57 -26.11 -7.63 -20.65
N THR A 58 -26.54 -6.39 -20.83
CA THR A 58 -25.78 -5.21 -20.38
C THR A 58 -25.73 -5.11 -18.86
N LEU A 59 -26.80 -5.48 -18.17
CA LEU A 59 -26.84 -5.50 -16.70
C LEU A 59 -25.92 -6.59 -16.13
N ILE A 60 -25.96 -7.79 -16.71
CA ILE A 60 -25.10 -8.91 -16.31
C ILE A 60 -23.63 -8.59 -16.58
N MET A 61 -23.30 -7.98 -17.73
CA MET A 61 -21.93 -7.55 -18.03
C MET A 61 -21.44 -6.48 -17.06
N LYS A 62 -22.26 -5.49 -16.71
CA LYS A 62 -21.91 -4.48 -15.70
C LYS A 62 -21.70 -5.09 -14.31
N GLN A 63 -22.54 -6.03 -13.92
CA GLN A 63 -22.38 -6.75 -12.64
C GLN A 63 -21.14 -7.63 -12.63
N LEU A 64 -20.85 -8.33 -13.74
CA LEU A 64 -19.64 -9.14 -13.89
C LEU A 64 -18.38 -8.28 -13.83
N LEU A 65 -18.37 -7.12 -14.50
CA LEU A 65 -17.25 -6.17 -14.44
C LEU A 65 -17.04 -5.61 -13.02
N LEU A 66 -18.14 -5.28 -12.33
CA LEU A 66 -18.09 -4.80 -10.94
C LEU A 66 -17.58 -5.87 -9.97
N THR A 67 -17.94 -7.13 -10.18
CA THR A 67 -17.49 -8.23 -9.33
C THR A 67 -16.04 -8.61 -9.61
N ILE A 68 -15.59 -8.59 -10.86
CA ILE A 68 -14.18 -8.80 -11.23
C ILE A 68 -13.32 -7.66 -10.66
N SER A 69 -13.76 -6.41 -10.78
CA SER A 69 -13.04 -5.28 -10.20
C SER A 69 -12.97 -5.36 -8.68
N ALA A 70 -14.06 -5.71 -8.00
CA ALA A 70 -14.07 -5.90 -6.55
C ALA A 70 -13.17 -7.06 -6.09
N LEU A 71 -13.08 -8.13 -6.88
CA LEU A 71 -12.17 -9.26 -6.61
C LEU A 71 -10.70 -8.84 -6.76
N LEU A 72 -10.37 -8.07 -7.81
CA LEU A 72 -9.03 -7.51 -8.03
C LEU A 72 -8.63 -6.54 -6.92
N PHE A 73 -9.56 -5.70 -6.45
CA PHE A 73 -9.30 -4.82 -5.29
C PHE A 73 -9.10 -5.60 -3.99
N ALA A 74 -9.84 -6.69 -3.78
CA ALA A 74 -9.71 -7.49 -2.55
C ALA A 74 -8.36 -8.21 -2.43
N THR A 75 -7.69 -8.53 -3.54
CA THR A 75 -6.35 -9.13 -3.53
C THR A 75 -5.23 -8.12 -3.28
N ALA A 76 -5.48 -6.82 -3.55
CA ALA A 76 -4.49 -5.75 -3.38
C ALA A 76 -4.32 -5.31 -1.91
N VAL A 77 -5.26 -5.63 -1.02
CA VAL A 77 -5.29 -5.12 0.37
C VAL A 77 -4.32 -5.84 1.31
N CYS A 78 -3.75 -6.98 0.92
CA CYS A 78 -2.83 -7.76 1.76
C CYS A 78 -1.35 -7.64 1.35
N ALA A 79 -1.00 -6.68 0.52
CA ALA A 79 0.38 -6.41 0.13
C ALA A 79 1.02 -5.47 1.15
N GLU A 80 1.32 -5.96 2.34
CA GLU A 80 2.22 -5.28 3.27
C GLU A 80 3.65 -5.47 2.76
N GLY A 81 4.22 -4.38 2.23
CA GLY A 81 5.58 -4.36 1.76
C GLY A 81 6.45 -3.44 2.61
N TYR A 82 7.69 -3.37 2.27
CA TYR A 82 8.71 -2.50 2.89
C TYR A 82 8.52 -1.04 2.44
N GLN A 83 7.32 -0.49 2.65
CA GLN A 83 7.00 0.87 2.27
C GLN A 83 7.75 1.88 3.13
N VAL A 84 8.37 2.85 2.48
CA VAL A 84 9.06 3.96 3.14
C VAL A 84 8.07 5.12 3.32
N ASN A 85 7.74 5.44 4.56
CA ASN A 85 6.75 6.49 4.88
C ASN A 85 7.38 7.89 5.03
N THR A 86 8.64 8.09 4.61
CA THR A 86 9.36 9.36 4.78
C THR A 86 9.50 10.16 3.49
N LEU A 87 8.57 9.96 2.54
CA LEU A 87 8.59 10.58 1.21
C LEU A 87 8.05 12.04 1.18
N SER A 88 7.82 12.63 2.34
CA SER A 88 7.51 14.05 2.52
C SER A 88 7.73 14.44 3.98
N ALA A 89 8.56 15.44 4.21
CA ALA A 89 8.75 16.00 5.54
C ALA A 89 7.48 16.66 6.09
N LYS A 90 6.66 17.27 5.22
CA LYS A 90 5.37 17.86 5.61
C LYS A 90 4.37 16.80 6.05
N GLN A 91 4.22 15.72 5.27
CA GLN A 91 3.34 14.61 5.64
C GLN A 91 3.78 13.93 6.92
N LEU A 92 5.10 13.71 7.07
CA LEU A 92 5.64 13.13 8.29
C LEU A 92 5.35 14.01 9.52
N GLY A 93 5.56 15.32 9.42
CA GLY A 93 5.25 16.27 10.50
C GLY A 93 3.76 16.36 10.84
N MET A 94 2.88 16.05 9.89
CA MET A 94 1.41 16.02 10.10
C MET A 94 0.88 14.61 10.42
N GLY A 95 1.74 13.62 10.69
CA GLY A 95 1.31 12.26 10.97
C GLY A 95 0.58 11.59 9.80
N HIS A 96 0.91 11.95 8.55
CA HIS A 96 0.32 11.43 7.30
C HIS A 96 -1.19 11.73 7.10
N VAL A 97 -1.75 12.68 7.83
CA VAL A 97 -3.17 13.06 7.66
C VAL A 97 -3.42 14.03 6.50
N GLY A 98 -2.36 14.54 5.87
CA GLY A 98 -2.44 15.56 4.83
C GLY A 98 -2.79 15.06 3.43
N THR A 99 -3.17 13.79 3.23
CA THR A 99 -3.50 13.25 1.89
C THR A 99 -4.62 14.01 1.19
N GLY A 100 -5.63 14.50 1.93
CA GLY A 100 -6.69 15.35 1.40
C GLY A 100 -6.32 16.83 1.24
N MET A 101 -5.13 17.24 1.64
CA MET A 101 -4.69 18.63 1.63
C MET A 101 -3.91 18.99 0.36
N LYS A 102 -3.79 20.29 0.11
CA LYS A 102 -2.97 20.82 -0.99
C LYS A 102 -1.50 20.90 -0.53
N LEU A 103 -0.71 19.93 -0.91
CA LEU A 103 0.70 19.81 -0.51
C LEU A 103 1.68 20.34 -1.58
N ASN A 104 1.19 21.09 -2.56
CA ASN A 104 1.96 21.53 -3.72
C ASN A 104 2.59 20.34 -4.49
N SER A 105 3.91 20.34 -4.75
CA SER A 105 4.59 19.27 -5.49
C SER A 105 4.54 17.92 -4.79
N GLU A 106 4.50 17.87 -3.47
CA GLU A 106 4.42 16.60 -2.72
C GLU A 106 3.09 15.87 -2.93
N SER A 107 2.05 16.58 -3.40
CA SER A 107 0.79 15.96 -3.85
C SER A 107 0.98 14.95 -4.98
N ILE A 108 2.06 15.02 -5.75
CA ILE A 108 2.35 14.05 -6.82
C ILE A 108 2.30 12.61 -6.29
N TYR A 109 2.86 12.37 -5.12
CA TYR A 109 2.85 11.04 -4.49
C TYR A 109 1.56 10.76 -3.72
N PHE A 110 1.15 11.68 -2.83
CA PHE A 110 0.08 11.41 -1.86
C PHE A 110 -1.32 11.60 -2.44
N ASN A 111 -1.50 12.58 -3.34
CA ASN A 111 -2.76 12.90 -3.98
C ASN A 111 -2.52 13.64 -5.32
N PRO A 112 -2.27 12.92 -6.41
CA PRO A 112 -1.95 13.52 -7.71
C PRO A 112 -2.98 14.55 -8.19
N ALA A 113 -4.27 14.35 -7.90
CA ALA A 113 -5.32 15.31 -8.23
C ALA A 113 -5.12 16.68 -7.52
N GLY A 114 -4.49 16.69 -6.36
CA GLY A 114 -4.18 17.89 -5.60
C GLY A 114 -3.23 18.84 -6.30
N THR A 115 -2.43 18.37 -7.26
CA THR A 115 -1.48 19.19 -8.02
C THR A 115 -2.15 20.26 -8.88
N ALA A 116 -3.38 20.01 -9.39
CA ALA A 116 -4.15 21.00 -10.15
C ALA A 116 -4.63 22.19 -9.29
N PHE A 117 -4.68 22.02 -7.98
CA PHE A 117 -5.16 23.02 -7.02
C PHE A 117 -4.04 23.87 -6.40
N GLN A 118 -2.79 23.66 -6.80
CA GLN A 118 -1.71 24.51 -6.30
C GLN A 118 -1.91 25.99 -6.69
N THR A 119 -1.46 26.88 -5.82
CA THR A 119 -1.61 28.34 -6.02
C THR A 119 -0.48 28.90 -6.87
N SER A 120 0.74 28.44 -6.68
CA SER A 120 1.93 28.88 -7.41
C SER A 120 2.01 28.22 -8.80
N ARG A 121 2.64 28.91 -9.76
CA ARG A 121 2.85 28.38 -11.11
C ARG A 121 3.84 27.22 -11.12
N PHE A 122 4.86 27.29 -10.28
CA PHE A 122 5.88 26.26 -10.09
C PHE A 122 5.92 25.84 -8.63
N SER A 123 6.15 24.57 -8.38
CA SER A 123 6.43 24.08 -7.05
C SER A 123 7.40 22.91 -7.15
N PHE A 124 8.38 22.90 -6.28
CA PHE A 124 9.26 21.75 -6.17
C PHE A 124 9.53 21.43 -4.72
N SER A 125 9.81 20.16 -4.43
CA SER A 125 10.25 19.66 -3.14
C SER A 125 11.28 18.58 -3.33
N VAL A 126 12.32 18.61 -2.52
CA VAL A 126 13.35 17.59 -2.48
C VAL A 126 13.66 17.26 -1.03
N GLY A 127 13.95 16.01 -0.76
CA GLY A 127 14.36 15.60 0.57
C GLY A 127 15.07 14.26 0.56
N ILE A 128 15.83 14.04 1.61
CA ILE A 128 16.52 12.80 1.92
C ILE A 128 16.30 12.50 3.41
N THR A 129 16.13 11.23 3.75
CA THR A 129 15.93 10.80 5.13
C THR A 129 16.93 9.69 5.45
N GLY A 130 17.57 9.76 6.61
CA GLY A 130 18.39 8.66 7.12
C GLY A 130 17.56 7.73 8.00
N ILE A 131 17.50 6.45 7.67
CA ILE A 131 16.80 5.42 8.46
C ILE A 131 17.82 4.38 8.89
N LYS A 132 17.96 4.19 10.19
CA LYS A 132 18.73 3.08 10.77
C LYS A 132 17.74 2.11 11.41
N SER A 133 17.55 0.95 10.80
CA SER A 133 16.76 -0.14 11.36
C SER A 133 17.64 -1.03 12.25
N ASN A 134 17.08 -1.52 13.34
CA ASN A 134 17.71 -2.55 14.17
C ASN A 134 16.68 -3.66 14.37
N ALA A 135 17.10 -4.89 14.14
CA ALA A 135 16.26 -6.05 14.38
C ALA A 135 16.98 -7.02 15.31
N THR A 136 16.23 -7.63 16.21
CA THR A 136 16.72 -8.67 17.10
C THR A 136 15.92 -9.94 16.88
N TYR A 137 16.60 -11.01 16.58
CA TYR A 137 16.03 -12.35 16.53
C TYR A 137 16.12 -12.99 17.90
N LEU A 138 15.02 -13.57 18.36
CA LEU A 138 14.94 -14.34 19.60
C LEU A 138 14.38 -15.71 19.25
N SER A 139 15.13 -16.79 19.49
CA SER A 139 14.61 -18.14 19.38
C SER A 139 13.64 -18.43 20.52
N ASN A 140 12.63 -19.26 20.28
CA ASN A 140 11.89 -19.86 21.38
C ASN A 140 12.82 -20.78 22.17
N ASN A 141 12.64 -20.82 23.51
CA ASN A 141 13.23 -21.86 24.30
C ASN A 141 12.67 -23.20 23.79
N ASP A 142 13.54 -24.13 23.42
CA ASP A 142 13.05 -25.45 23.10
C ASP A 142 12.55 -26.16 24.39
N TYR A 143 11.73 -27.18 24.23
CA TYR A 143 11.18 -27.97 25.35
C TYR A 143 12.27 -28.70 26.16
N ARG A 144 13.52 -28.64 25.74
CA ARG A 144 14.69 -29.27 26.39
C ARG A 144 15.44 -28.30 27.31
N GLY A 145 14.97 -27.06 27.47
CA GLY A 145 15.58 -26.07 28.35
C GLY A 145 16.86 -25.44 27.82
N ASN A 146 17.11 -25.52 26.50
CA ASN A 146 18.24 -24.81 25.91
C ASN A 146 18.06 -23.29 26.07
N PRO A 147 19.15 -22.55 26.29
CA PRO A 147 19.07 -21.10 26.44
C PRO A 147 18.56 -20.45 25.16
N GLN A 148 17.78 -19.38 25.32
CA GLN A 148 17.28 -18.60 24.23
C GLN A 148 18.45 -18.01 23.39
N ILE A 149 18.48 -18.33 22.11
CA ILE A 149 19.47 -17.78 21.19
C ILE A 149 19.01 -16.39 20.76
N GLN A 150 19.91 -15.42 20.86
CA GLN A 150 19.69 -14.04 20.47
C GLN A 150 20.68 -13.66 19.36
N ALA A 151 20.16 -13.03 18.31
CA ALA A 151 20.98 -12.44 17.26
C ALA A 151 20.51 -11.02 16.94
N HIS A 152 21.47 -10.15 16.68
CA HIS A 152 21.23 -8.75 16.35
C HIS A 152 21.66 -8.47 14.92
N SER A 153 20.86 -7.69 14.20
CA SER A 153 21.25 -7.20 12.88
C SER A 153 22.20 -5.99 13.00
N ASP A 154 23.21 -5.94 12.16
CA ASP A 154 24.07 -4.77 11.96
C ASP A 154 23.74 -4.13 10.61
N ASN A 155 22.86 -3.13 10.63
CA ASN A 155 22.30 -2.56 9.42
C ASN A 155 22.96 -1.23 9.09
N LYS A 156 23.21 -1.03 7.79
CA LYS A 156 23.63 0.27 7.25
C LYS A 156 22.49 1.28 7.33
N ILE A 157 22.84 2.57 7.32
CA ILE A 157 21.85 3.64 7.22
C ILE A 157 21.29 3.64 5.80
N SER A 158 20.00 3.39 5.68
CA SER A 158 19.27 3.56 4.42
C SER A 158 18.91 5.03 4.21
N THR A 159 19.07 5.52 2.99
CA THR A 159 18.86 6.95 2.65
C THR A 159 17.79 7.10 1.58
N PRO A 160 16.50 6.84 1.88
CA PRO A 160 15.43 7.11 0.94
C PRO A 160 15.40 8.60 0.58
N LEU A 161 15.15 8.86 -0.69
CA LEU A 161 15.12 10.22 -1.24
C LEU A 161 13.82 10.45 -2.01
N TYR A 162 13.45 11.72 -2.14
CA TYR A 162 12.38 12.15 -3.01
C TYR A 162 12.69 13.50 -3.67
N ALA A 163 12.20 13.67 -4.88
CA ALA A 163 12.23 14.93 -5.63
C ALA A 163 10.92 15.05 -6.41
N TYR A 164 10.18 16.13 -6.18
CA TYR A 164 8.92 16.41 -6.85
C TYR A 164 8.99 17.74 -7.53
N PHE A 165 8.56 17.80 -8.79
CA PHE A 165 8.38 19.02 -9.54
C PHE A 165 6.96 19.08 -10.10
N ASN A 166 6.28 20.21 -9.92
CA ASN A 166 4.96 20.44 -10.47
C ASN A 166 4.85 21.79 -11.13
N TYR A 167 4.29 21.82 -12.33
CA TYR A 167 4.06 23.00 -13.14
C TYR A 167 2.58 23.16 -13.47
N LYS A 168 2.00 24.27 -13.09
CA LYS A 168 0.64 24.63 -13.44
C LYS A 168 0.63 25.33 -14.80
N ALA A 169 0.33 24.57 -15.85
CA ALA A 169 0.37 25.05 -17.24
C ALA A 169 -0.77 26.06 -17.51
N THR A 170 -1.97 25.79 -16.98
CA THR A 170 -3.12 26.68 -17.07
C THR A 170 -3.83 26.80 -15.72
N LYS A 171 -4.92 27.59 -15.63
CA LYS A 171 -5.73 27.67 -14.40
C LYS A 171 -6.27 26.32 -13.98
N ASN A 172 -6.46 25.40 -14.92
CA ASN A 172 -7.11 24.11 -14.69
C ASN A 172 -6.19 22.90 -14.92
N LEU A 173 -5.05 23.05 -15.60
CA LEU A 173 -4.15 21.97 -15.96
C LEU A 173 -2.83 22.10 -15.23
N ALA A 174 -2.40 21.03 -14.59
CA ALA A 174 -1.06 20.90 -14.03
C ALA A 174 -0.39 19.62 -14.52
N VAL A 175 0.94 19.69 -14.68
CA VAL A 175 1.81 18.57 -15.02
C VAL A 175 2.91 18.47 -13.98
N GLY A 176 3.27 17.26 -13.62
CA GLY A 176 4.25 17.02 -12.58
C GLY A 176 5.14 15.84 -12.89
N LEU A 177 6.28 15.81 -12.24
CA LEU A 177 7.22 14.70 -12.27
C LEU A 177 7.71 14.42 -10.84
N GLY A 178 7.58 13.18 -10.42
CA GLY A 178 8.10 12.68 -9.15
C GLY A 178 9.21 11.66 -9.38
N PHE A 179 10.28 11.76 -8.62
CA PHE A 179 11.31 10.74 -8.49
C PHE A 179 11.51 10.43 -7.02
N TYR A 180 11.35 9.18 -6.60
CA TYR A 180 11.40 8.82 -5.19
C TYR A 180 11.65 7.33 -4.99
N THR A 181 11.97 6.95 -3.75
CA THR A 181 12.21 5.57 -3.32
C THR A 181 11.08 5.09 -2.41
N PRO A 182 9.98 4.52 -2.98
CA PRO A 182 8.80 4.16 -2.19
C PRO A 182 8.99 2.92 -1.32
N TYR A 183 9.93 2.06 -1.70
CA TYR A 183 10.23 0.82 -1.01
C TYR A 183 11.72 0.68 -0.78
N GLY A 184 12.09 0.20 0.40
CA GLY A 184 13.46 -0.10 0.72
C GLY A 184 13.56 -0.87 2.02
N SER A 185 14.48 -1.82 2.07
CA SER A 185 14.84 -2.54 3.28
C SER A 185 16.29 -2.96 3.18
N SER A 186 17.08 -2.60 4.16
CA SER A 186 18.44 -3.10 4.30
C SER A 186 18.57 -3.78 5.66
N MET A 187 18.92 -5.06 5.67
CA MET A 187 19.09 -5.84 6.87
C MET A 187 20.28 -6.79 6.70
N ASN A 188 21.20 -6.75 7.61
CA ASN A 188 22.38 -7.59 7.61
C ASN A 188 22.48 -8.34 8.95
N TRP A 189 22.44 -9.65 8.89
CA TRP A 189 22.59 -10.54 10.04
C TRP A 189 23.99 -11.11 10.16
N GLY A 190 24.83 -10.98 9.10
CA GLY A 190 26.11 -11.65 9.00
C GLY A 190 25.98 -13.14 8.67
N ASP A 191 27.12 -13.81 8.71
CA ASP A 191 27.27 -15.23 8.36
C ASP A 191 27.29 -16.17 9.59
N ASN A 192 27.40 -15.63 10.81
CA ASN A 192 27.57 -16.38 12.05
C ASN A 192 26.33 -16.42 12.95
N TRP A 193 25.13 -16.26 12.40
CA TRP A 193 23.91 -16.36 13.19
C TRP A 193 23.14 -17.66 12.90
N VAL A 194 22.25 -18.08 13.77
CA VAL A 194 21.55 -19.36 13.71
C VAL A 194 20.74 -19.57 12.43
N GLY A 195 20.27 -18.49 11.79
CA GLY A 195 19.53 -18.53 10.53
C GLY A 195 20.37 -18.23 9.29
N ALA A 196 21.70 -18.19 9.37
CA ALA A 196 22.58 -17.85 8.25
C ALA A 196 22.44 -18.76 7.03
N HIS A 197 21.96 -20.00 7.23
CA HIS A 197 21.63 -20.93 6.15
C HIS A 197 20.36 -20.55 5.36
N LEU A 198 19.51 -19.71 5.91
CA LEU A 198 18.30 -19.18 5.27
C LEU A 198 18.50 -17.79 4.70
N ILE A 199 19.13 -16.91 5.49
CA ILE A 199 19.33 -15.52 5.12
C ILE A 199 20.52 -14.92 5.85
N GLN A 200 21.38 -14.21 5.14
CA GLN A 200 22.52 -13.48 5.71
C GLN A 200 22.31 -11.97 5.59
N SER A 201 21.84 -11.51 4.44
CA SER A 201 21.53 -10.10 4.22
C SER A 201 20.38 -9.94 3.22
N ILE A 202 19.62 -8.86 3.38
CA ILE A 202 18.64 -8.36 2.40
C ILE A 202 19.01 -6.91 2.12
N ASP A 203 19.06 -6.54 0.85
CA ASP A 203 19.14 -5.15 0.42
C ASP A 203 18.14 -4.93 -0.73
N LEU A 204 17.02 -4.31 -0.40
CA LEU A 204 15.95 -3.99 -1.33
C LEU A 204 15.91 -2.48 -1.55
N GLN A 205 16.04 -2.05 -2.80
CA GLN A 205 15.92 -0.64 -3.19
C GLN A 205 15.00 -0.54 -4.42
N ALA A 206 13.98 0.29 -4.33
CA ALA A 206 13.08 0.56 -5.44
C ALA A 206 13.08 2.05 -5.77
N TYR A 207 13.30 2.37 -7.04
CA TYR A 207 13.25 3.73 -7.56
C TYR A 207 12.02 3.89 -8.46
N THR A 208 11.28 4.98 -8.27
CA THR A 208 10.08 5.27 -9.05
C THR A 208 10.20 6.62 -9.72
N LEU A 209 9.90 6.65 -11.01
CA LEU A 209 9.71 7.87 -11.78
C LEU A 209 8.22 7.98 -12.13
N GLN A 210 7.54 9.01 -11.62
CA GLN A 210 6.10 9.20 -11.76
C GLN A 210 5.79 10.48 -12.52
N PRO A 211 5.48 10.42 -13.82
CA PRO A 211 4.84 11.53 -14.51
C PRO A 211 3.38 11.67 -14.05
N THR A 212 2.90 12.89 -13.90
CA THR A 212 1.55 13.19 -13.41
C THR A 212 0.92 14.29 -14.26
N ILE A 213 -0.32 14.07 -14.66
CA ILE A 213 -1.17 15.08 -15.30
C ILE A 213 -2.46 15.17 -14.50
N SER A 214 -2.84 16.39 -14.13
CA SER A 214 -4.09 16.60 -13.39
C SER A 214 -4.86 17.78 -13.98
N TYR A 215 -6.19 17.62 -14.04
CA TYR A 215 -7.09 18.60 -14.60
C TYR A 215 -8.23 18.91 -13.64
N LYS A 216 -8.50 20.20 -13.46
CA LYS A 216 -9.60 20.70 -12.63
C LYS A 216 -10.80 20.98 -13.54
N PHE A 217 -11.89 20.27 -13.38
CA PHE A 217 -13.10 20.39 -14.22
C PHE A 217 -13.98 21.59 -13.84
N TRP A 218 -13.95 22.07 -12.61
CA TRP A 218 -14.77 23.22 -12.09
C TRP A 218 -13.95 24.11 -11.17
#